data_8925ba0fcd53d8927586a839ee2aa067
#
_entry.id   8925ba0fcd53d8927586a839ee2aa067
#
_cell.length_a   1.000
_cell.length_b   1.000
_cell.length_c   1.000
_cell.angle_alpha   90.00
_cell.angle_beta   90.00
_cell.angle_gamma   90.00
#
_symmetry.space_group_name_H-M   'P 1'
#
loop_
_entity.id
_entity.type
_entity.pdbx_description
1 polymer ?
#
loop_
_entity_poly.entity_id
_entity_poly.type
_entity_poly.pdbx_seq_one_letter_code
_entity_poly.pdbx_strand_id
1 'polypeptide(L)'
;MTAHIVFPAFDPSGDPATLSHPILTGLLRERLGFEGVVITDSLAMEGVRKKYGDARVAVLAIKAGVDQLLNPPDLPAAWNAVLAAVRGGEISEARLDASLRRILELKLRRGLFKDPYAGRRAVDRAVGTRSHLTEADRIADRTVTLLVNKDKLLPLSRRRRNSLLVVGVDPAAPSGTGGPTTAVLAAALNELGFTATALPTGTGAKPDPGQDRIDAAVAAARDKDAVIVATYNVTAASSQRALVSALAATGRPVVQVAIRNPYDIARLSGVAAALATYGWTDVEVRAAARVIAGKTRPYGRLPVSVPRADDPDRVLYPIGHGLRY
;
A
#
# COMPACT_ATOMS: atom_id res chain seq x y z
N MET A 1 4.60 14.45 10.58
CA MET A 1 5.12 14.17 9.21
C MET A 1 4.25 14.93 8.22
N THR A 2 4.86 15.57 7.21
CA THR A 2 4.13 16.28 6.15
C THR A 2 3.64 15.32 5.07
N ALA A 3 2.83 15.80 4.11
CA ALA A 3 2.38 15.04 2.96
C ALA A 3 2.72 15.78 1.65
N HIS A 4 3.06 15.02 0.60
CA HIS A 4 3.32 15.57 -0.73
C HIS A 4 2.01 15.79 -1.52
N ILE A 5 1.06 16.47 -0.88
CA ILE A 5 -0.29 16.74 -1.40
C ILE A 5 -0.44 18.25 -1.62
N VAL A 6 -1.01 18.62 -2.75
CA VAL A 6 -1.32 20.02 -3.10
C VAL A 6 -2.68 20.41 -2.52
N PHE A 7 -2.75 21.55 -1.83
CA PHE A 7 -3.97 22.12 -1.27
C PHE A 7 -4.20 23.54 -1.80
N PRO A 8 -4.79 23.72 -2.98
CA PRO A 8 -4.93 25.03 -3.63
C PRO A 8 -5.70 26.06 -2.80
N ALA A 9 -6.58 25.60 -1.90
CA ALA A 9 -7.33 26.49 -1.00
C ALA A 9 -6.44 27.17 0.06
N PHE A 10 -5.27 26.62 0.37
CA PHE A 10 -4.33 27.17 1.34
C PHE A 10 -3.08 27.75 0.69
N ASP A 11 -2.67 27.19 -0.45
CA ASP A 11 -1.50 27.63 -1.21
C ASP A 11 -1.75 27.44 -2.71
N PRO A 12 -2.00 28.52 -3.46
CA PRO A 12 -2.27 28.47 -4.90
C PRO A 12 -1.02 28.24 -5.76
N SER A 13 0.19 28.18 -5.19
CA SER A 13 1.47 27.97 -5.91
C SER A 13 1.54 26.65 -6.69
N GLY A 14 0.68 25.68 -6.32
CA GLY A 14 0.76 24.31 -6.82
C GLY A 14 1.88 23.49 -6.18
N ASP A 15 2.51 23.98 -5.11
CA ASP A 15 3.48 23.23 -4.34
C ASP A 15 2.79 22.28 -3.36
N PRO A 16 3.37 21.09 -3.13
CA PRO A 16 2.86 20.21 -2.10
C PRO A 16 3.07 20.81 -0.70
N ALA A 17 2.23 20.43 0.26
CA ALA A 17 2.28 20.94 1.63
C ALA A 17 3.68 20.89 2.24
N THR A 18 4.50 19.89 1.90
CA THR A 18 5.91 19.76 2.33
C THR A 18 6.77 20.96 1.95
N LEU A 19 6.48 21.65 0.85
CA LEU A 19 7.25 22.79 0.34
C LEU A 19 6.53 24.13 0.55
N SER A 20 5.34 24.11 1.16
CA SER A 20 4.48 25.27 1.33
C SER A 20 4.68 25.96 2.68
N HIS A 21 5.27 27.16 2.66
CA HIS A 21 5.37 28.03 3.84
C HIS A 21 3.98 28.44 4.41
N PRO A 22 2.98 28.82 3.58
CA PRO A 22 1.63 29.10 4.08
C PRO A 22 1.01 27.95 4.86
N ILE A 23 1.30 26.69 4.47
CA ILE A 23 0.74 25.52 5.15
C ILE A 23 1.57 25.17 6.39
N LEU A 24 2.89 25.01 6.28
CA LEU A 24 3.72 24.50 7.39
C LEU A 24 4.00 25.58 8.44
N THR A 25 4.27 26.77 8.03
CA THR A 25 4.48 27.88 8.96
C THR A 25 3.17 28.57 9.30
N GLY A 26 2.48 29.13 8.34
CA GLY A 26 1.27 29.92 8.58
C GLY A 26 0.15 29.12 9.23
N LEU A 27 -0.26 27.99 8.62
CA LEU A 27 -1.38 27.22 9.17
C LEU A 27 -0.94 26.37 10.37
N LEU A 28 0.07 25.49 10.20
CA LEU A 28 0.41 24.49 11.22
C LEU A 28 1.02 25.14 12.47
N ARG A 29 2.05 25.99 12.31
CA ARG A 29 2.75 26.58 13.47
C ARG A 29 2.02 27.78 14.06
N GLU A 30 1.69 28.77 13.23
CA GLU A 30 1.15 30.03 13.73
C GLU A 30 -0.32 29.92 14.10
N ARG A 31 -1.16 29.40 13.20
CA ARG A 31 -2.60 29.34 13.46
C ARG A 31 -3.03 28.18 14.36
N LEU A 32 -2.43 26.99 14.19
CA LEU A 32 -2.74 25.79 14.99
C LEU A 32 -1.85 25.59 16.19
N GLY A 33 -0.78 26.40 16.36
CA GLY A 33 0.11 26.35 17.52
C GLY A 33 0.95 25.08 17.64
N PHE A 34 1.29 24.41 16.54
CA PHE A 34 2.09 23.19 16.62
C PHE A 34 3.57 23.50 16.87
N GLU A 35 4.08 23.16 18.04
CA GLU A 35 5.46 23.44 18.49
C GLU A 35 6.42 22.26 18.28
N GLY A 36 5.94 21.08 17.94
CA GLY A 36 6.76 19.88 17.80
C GLY A 36 7.65 19.87 16.56
N VAL A 37 8.45 18.81 16.42
CA VAL A 37 9.30 18.56 15.23
C VAL A 37 8.44 18.24 14.03
N VAL A 38 8.67 18.94 12.91
CA VAL A 38 8.09 18.66 11.60
C VAL A 38 9.12 17.92 10.76
N ILE A 39 8.76 16.72 10.32
CA ILE A 39 9.56 15.89 9.41
C ILE A 39 8.84 15.73 8.07
N THR A 40 9.58 15.71 6.95
CA THR A 40 9.00 15.41 5.63
C THR A 40 8.54 13.96 5.56
N ASP A 41 7.66 13.63 4.62
CA ASP A 41 7.62 12.30 4.02
C ASP A 41 8.87 12.10 3.15
N SER A 42 9.07 10.90 2.60
CA SER A 42 10.27 10.56 1.84
C SER A 42 10.49 11.52 0.66
N LEU A 43 11.62 12.21 0.65
CA LEU A 43 12.00 13.10 -0.46
C LEU A 43 12.36 12.33 -1.74
N ALA A 44 12.45 10.99 -1.69
CA ALA A 44 12.61 10.14 -2.86
C ALA A 44 11.30 9.98 -3.68
N MET A 45 10.16 10.45 -3.16
CA MET A 45 8.87 10.35 -3.84
C MET A 45 8.76 11.38 -4.98
N GLU A 46 8.27 10.92 -6.16
CA GLU A 46 8.12 11.77 -7.35
C GLU A 46 7.24 13.01 -7.12
N GLY A 47 6.23 12.90 -6.27
CA GLY A 47 5.28 13.99 -5.97
C GLY A 47 5.93 15.26 -5.39
N VAL A 48 7.15 15.17 -4.84
CA VAL A 48 7.87 16.32 -4.29
C VAL A 48 9.08 16.71 -5.14
N ARG A 49 9.77 15.74 -5.77
CA ARG A 49 11.05 15.98 -6.45
C ARG A 49 10.94 16.38 -7.93
N LYS A 50 9.84 15.99 -8.60
CA LYS A 50 9.67 16.15 -10.04
C LYS A 50 9.77 17.60 -10.53
N LYS A 51 9.25 18.55 -9.73
CA LYS A 51 9.20 19.98 -10.11
C LYS A 51 10.54 20.70 -9.95
N TYR A 52 11.30 20.38 -8.88
CA TYR A 52 12.46 21.18 -8.45
C TYR A 52 13.79 20.41 -8.42
N GLY A 53 13.77 19.10 -8.47
CA GLY A 53 14.95 18.24 -8.30
C GLY A 53 15.41 18.12 -6.83
N ASP A 54 16.24 17.10 -6.59
CA ASP A 54 16.58 16.62 -5.24
C ASP A 54 17.27 17.69 -4.35
N ALA A 55 18.22 18.42 -4.90
CA ALA A 55 18.97 19.46 -4.18
C ALA A 55 18.05 20.62 -3.76
N ARG A 56 17.22 21.12 -4.66
CA ARG A 56 16.36 22.28 -4.40
C ARG A 56 15.20 21.96 -3.46
N VAL A 57 14.63 20.77 -3.55
CA VAL A 57 13.57 20.31 -2.65
C VAL A 57 13.99 20.36 -1.18
N ALA A 58 15.24 19.99 -0.84
CA ALA A 58 15.76 20.06 0.51
C ALA A 58 15.75 21.50 1.07
N VAL A 59 16.19 22.48 0.26
CA VAL A 59 16.17 23.89 0.62
C VAL A 59 14.73 24.40 0.82
N LEU A 60 13.85 24.11 -0.11
CA LEU A 60 12.45 24.58 -0.07
C LEU A 60 11.69 24.00 1.13
N ALA A 61 11.92 22.74 1.48
CA ALA A 61 11.31 22.12 2.65
C ALA A 61 11.71 22.81 3.96
N ILE A 62 12.99 23.12 4.14
CA ILE A 62 13.48 23.87 5.33
C ILE A 62 12.88 25.27 5.34
N LYS A 63 12.82 25.96 4.21
CA LYS A 63 12.20 27.30 4.10
C LYS A 63 10.70 27.27 4.43
N ALA A 64 10.01 26.19 4.05
CA ALA A 64 8.60 26.00 4.36
C ALA A 64 8.30 25.81 5.85
N GLY A 65 9.27 25.34 6.64
CA GLY A 65 9.10 25.13 8.09
C GLY A 65 9.43 23.73 8.59
N VAL A 66 9.97 22.85 7.74
CA VAL A 66 10.40 21.49 8.10
C VAL A 66 11.66 21.53 8.95
N ASP A 67 11.75 20.69 9.97
CA ASP A 67 12.90 20.55 10.86
C ASP A 67 13.81 19.36 10.48
N GLN A 68 13.24 18.30 9.89
CA GLN A 68 13.98 17.09 9.48
C GLN A 68 13.58 16.65 8.08
N LEU A 69 14.58 16.31 7.27
CA LEU A 69 14.40 15.80 5.92
C LEU A 69 14.51 14.26 5.93
N LEU A 70 13.46 13.58 5.50
CA LEU A 70 13.44 12.13 5.44
C LEU A 70 13.89 11.63 4.08
N ASN A 71 14.88 10.73 4.07
CA ASN A 71 15.28 9.94 2.90
C ASN A 71 15.48 10.78 1.61
N PRO A 72 16.34 11.82 1.62
CA PRO A 72 16.73 12.47 0.38
C PRO A 72 17.46 11.45 -0.51
N PRO A 73 17.10 11.33 -1.81
CA PRO A 73 17.70 10.30 -2.68
C PRO A 73 19.20 10.50 -2.94
N ASP A 74 19.65 11.75 -2.89
CA ASP A 74 21.06 12.13 -2.92
C ASP A 74 21.37 12.99 -1.68
N LEU A 75 21.81 12.35 -0.60
CA LEU A 75 22.11 13.03 0.65
C LEU A 75 23.25 14.06 0.51
N PRO A 76 24.39 13.80 -0.17
CA PRO A 76 25.42 14.79 -0.41
C PRO A 76 24.90 16.02 -1.19
N ALA A 77 24.10 15.84 -2.24
CA ALA A 77 23.53 16.95 -2.99
C ALA A 77 22.57 17.79 -2.13
N ALA A 78 21.69 17.15 -1.36
CA ALA A 78 20.77 17.83 -0.43
C ALA A 78 21.55 18.63 0.64
N TRP A 79 22.56 18.01 1.24
CA TRP A 79 23.43 18.66 2.24
C TRP A 79 24.14 19.90 1.68
N ASN A 80 24.81 19.76 0.54
CA ASN A 80 25.53 20.84 -0.10
C ASN A 80 24.61 21.99 -0.51
N ALA A 81 23.40 21.69 -1.00
CA ALA A 81 22.42 22.70 -1.36
C ALA A 81 21.94 23.50 -0.14
N VAL A 82 21.63 22.82 0.98
CA VAL A 82 21.23 23.49 2.22
C VAL A 82 22.39 24.34 2.77
N LEU A 83 23.61 23.81 2.78
CA LEU A 83 24.80 24.56 3.25
C LEU A 83 25.04 25.80 2.40
N ALA A 84 24.91 25.69 1.07
CA ALA A 84 25.02 26.82 0.16
C ALA A 84 23.93 27.87 0.40
N ALA A 85 22.68 27.42 0.62
CA ALA A 85 21.56 28.30 0.91
C ALA A 85 21.72 29.06 2.23
N VAL A 86 22.32 28.44 3.26
CA VAL A 86 22.66 29.14 4.53
C VAL A 86 23.79 30.15 4.31
N ARG A 87 24.88 29.74 3.67
CA ARG A 87 26.03 30.64 3.39
C ARG A 87 25.61 31.81 2.48
N GLY A 88 24.68 31.60 1.57
CA GLY A 88 24.14 32.65 0.70
C GLY A 88 23.01 33.49 1.34
N GLY A 89 22.65 33.22 2.60
CA GLY A 89 21.56 33.95 3.30
C GLY A 89 20.14 33.60 2.89
N GLU A 90 19.94 32.59 2.04
CA GLU A 90 18.59 32.13 1.64
C GLU A 90 17.85 31.43 2.80
N ILE A 91 18.61 30.75 3.69
CA ILE A 91 18.13 30.18 4.95
C ILE A 91 18.91 30.87 6.06
N SER A 92 18.21 31.50 7.01
CA SER A 92 18.88 32.12 8.16
C SER A 92 19.37 31.05 9.16
N GLU A 93 20.50 31.33 9.85
CA GLU A 93 21.00 30.50 10.95
C GLU A 93 19.92 30.35 12.04
N ALA A 94 19.21 31.43 12.38
CA ALA A 94 18.11 31.41 13.35
C ALA A 94 17.01 30.38 12.97
N ARG A 95 16.77 30.18 11.67
CA ARG A 95 15.83 29.15 11.20
C ARG A 95 16.35 27.74 11.50
N LEU A 96 17.63 27.49 11.32
CA LEU A 96 18.27 26.21 11.68
C LEU A 96 18.31 26.00 13.19
N ASP A 97 18.64 27.02 13.96
CA ASP A 97 18.67 26.99 15.42
C ASP A 97 17.30 26.64 16.00
N ALA A 98 16.23 27.18 15.42
CA ALA A 98 14.86 26.85 15.82
C ALA A 98 14.53 25.36 15.55
N SER A 99 15.00 24.78 14.46
CA SER A 99 14.87 23.35 14.18
C SER A 99 15.69 22.50 15.13
N LEU A 100 16.96 22.87 15.32
CA LEU A 100 17.87 22.17 16.22
C LEU A 100 17.33 22.12 17.65
N ARG A 101 16.82 23.24 18.15
CA ARG A 101 16.17 23.31 19.47
C ARG A 101 15.05 22.31 19.61
N ARG A 102 14.10 22.28 18.67
CA ARG A 102 12.97 21.32 18.70
C ARG A 102 13.42 19.87 18.69
N ILE A 103 14.44 19.56 17.87
CA ILE A 103 15.01 18.20 17.78
C ILE A 103 15.69 17.81 19.10
N LEU A 104 16.50 18.70 19.68
CA LEU A 104 17.20 18.42 20.94
C LEU A 104 16.22 18.31 22.12
N GLU A 105 15.21 19.17 22.20
CA GLU A 105 14.15 19.08 23.19
C GLU A 105 13.35 17.78 23.07
N LEU A 106 13.05 17.33 21.86
CA LEU A 106 12.39 16.03 21.64
C LEU A 106 13.28 14.89 22.15
N LYS A 107 14.56 14.89 21.82
CA LYS A 107 15.52 13.89 22.30
C LYS A 107 15.65 13.91 23.83
N LEU A 108 15.67 15.08 24.43
CA LEU A 108 15.73 15.24 25.89
C LEU A 108 14.48 14.68 26.57
N ARG A 109 13.28 15.06 26.09
CA ARG A 109 12.00 14.56 26.61
C ARG A 109 11.85 13.04 26.47
N ARG A 110 12.47 12.43 25.46
CA ARG A 110 12.50 10.99 25.26
C ARG A 110 13.61 10.27 26.01
N GLY A 111 14.45 10.99 26.77
CA GLY A 111 15.54 10.42 27.56
C GLY A 111 16.72 9.90 26.72
N LEU A 112 16.80 10.24 25.42
CA LEU A 112 17.79 9.68 24.49
C LEU A 112 19.24 10.09 24.81
N PHE A 113 19.44 11.14 25.59
CA PHE A 113 20.79 11.53 26.07
C PHE A 113 21.24 10.68 27.26
N LYS A 114 20.27 10.07 28.00
CA LYS A 114 20.59 9.23 29.16
C LYS A 114 20.66 7.75 28.75
N ASP A 115 19.66 7.28 27.98
CA ASP A 115 19.57 5.90 27.51
C ASP A 115 18.90 5.89 26.11
N PRO A 116 19.69 5.85 25.02
CA PRO A 116 19.16 5.85 23.66
C PRO A 116 18.64 4.47 23.19
N TYR A 117 18.83 3.43 24.01
CA TYR A 117 18.53 2.05 23.62
C TYR A 117 17.23 1.54 24.25
N ALA A 118 16.43 0.85 23.45
CA ALA A 118 15.31 0.07 23.95
C ALA A 118 15.78 -1.33 24.37
N GLY A 119 15.64 -1.68 25.64
CA GLY A 119 15.99 -3.01 26.11
C GLY A 119 15.07 -4.09 25.48
N ARG A 120 15.64 -5.26 25.15
CA ARG A 120 14.93 -6.38 24.50
C ARG A 120 13.60 -6.71 25.18
N ARG A 121 13.57 -6.83 26.51
CA ARG A 121 12.33 -7.09 27.26
C ARG A 121 11.26 -6.01 27.09
N ALA A 122 11.64 -4.76 26.89
CA ALA A 122 10.70 -3.67 26.64
C ALA A 122 10.12 -3.78 25.23
N VAL A 123 10.94 -4.12 24.25
CA VAL A 123 10.50 -4.41 22.87
C VAL A 123 9.53 -5.58 22.85
N ASP A 124 9.87 -6.72 23.48
CA ASP A 124 9.03 -7.93 23.51
C ASP A 124 7.65 -7.67 24.14
N ARG A 125 7.57 -6.74 25.13
CA ARG A 125 6.30 -6.36 25.75
C ARG A 125 5.48 -5.38 24.94
N ALA A 126 6.11 -4.59 24.05
CA ALA A 126 5.46 -3.47 23.38
C ALA A 126 5.20 -3.69 21.89
N VAL A 127 6.00 -4.54 21.22
CA VAL A 127 5.96 -4.71 19.77
C VAL A 127 5.51 -6.12 19.40
N GLY A 128 4.55 -6.23 18.49
CA GLY A 128 4.10 -7.52 17.96
C GLY A 128 3.47 -8.45 19.00
N THR A 129 2.89 -7.90 20.06
CA THR A 129 2.21 -8.71 21.08
C THR A 129 1.02 -9.46 20.47
N ARG A 130 0.61 -10.55 21.13
CA ARG A 130 -0.55 -11.33 20.67
C ARG A 130 -1.81 -10.46 20.51
N SER A 131 -2.02 -9.50 21.41
CA SER A 131 -3.15 -8.57 21.33
C SER A 131 -3.06 -7.67 20.08
N HIS A 132 -1.87 -7.14 19.77
CA HIS A 132 -1.66 -6.33 18.56
C HIS A 132 -1.90 -7.12 17.27
N LEU A 133 -1.41 -8.37 17.22
CA LEU A 133 -1.62 -9.24 16.05
C LEU A 133 -3.10 -9.63 15.90
N THR A 134 -3.80 -9.93 17.00
CA THR A 134 -5.23 -10.20 16.97
C THR A 134 -6.03 -8.97 16.49
N GLU A 135 -5.66 -7.78 16.95
CA GLU A 135 -6.32 -6.56 16.50
C GLU A 135 -6.05 -6.26 15.02
N ALA A 136 -4.83 -6.49 14.54
CA ALA A 136 -4.50 -6.37 13.12
C ALA A 136 -5.34 -7.33 12.26
N ASP A 137 -5.46 -8.61 12.67
CA ASP A 137 -6.34 -9.58 12.00
C ASP A 137 -7.82 -9.13 12.01
N ARG A 138 -8.31 -8.60 13.14
CA ARG A 138 -9.68 -8.10 13.28
C ARG A 138 -9.96 -6.91 12.35
N ILE A 139 -8.99 -6.00 12.23
CA ILE A 139 -9.09 -4.86 11.32
C ILE A 139 -9.11 -5.37 9.87
N ALA A 140 -8.17 -6.24 9.50
CA ALA A 140 -8.09 -6.79 8.14
C ALA A 140 -9.36 -7.55 7.73
N ASP A 141 -9.95 -8.34 8.63
CA ASP A 141 -11.22 -9.04 8.36
C ASP A 141 -12.36 -8.08 8.02
N ARG A 142 -12.34 -6.85 8.56
CA ARG A 142 -13.37 -5.83 8.29
C ARG A 142 -13.13 -5.02 7.02
N THR A 143 -11.93 -5.06 6.46
CA THR A 143 -11.56 -4.28 5.27
C THR A 143 -11.80 -5.03 3.97
N VAL A 144 -11.70 -6.37 3.96
CA VAL A 144 -11.90 -7.15 2.73
C VAL A 144 -13.25 -6.84 2.10
N THR A 145 -13.21 -6.33 0.88
CA THR A 145 -14.37 -5.88 0.13
C THR A 145 -14.68 -6.85 -1.01
N LEU A 146 -15.88 -7.42 -1.02
CA LEU A 146 -16.37 -8.28 -2.10
C LEU A 146 -17.02 -7.40 -3.17
N LEU A 147 -16.44 -7.35 -4.36
CA LEU A 147 -16.91 -6.50 -5.47
C LEU A 147 -17.82 -7.24 -6.43
N VAL A 148 -17.50 -8.49 -6.72
CA VAL A 148 -18.23 -9.38 -7.63
C VAL A 148 -18.42 -10.75 -6.99
N ASN A 149 -19.59 -11.38 -7.16
CA ASN A 149 -19.84 -12.75 -6.72
C ASN A 149 -20.94 -13.39 -7.61
N LYS A 150 -20.53 -13.79 -8.82
CA LYS A 150 -21.44 -14.43 -9.78
C LYS A 150 -21.88 -15.80 -9.27
N ASP A 151 -23.13 -16.12 -9.45
CA ASP A 151 -23.73 -17.39 -9.07
C ASP A 151 -23.46 -17.80 -7.61
N LYS A 152 -23.24 -16.79 -6.75
CA LYS A 152 -22.90 -17.00 -5.33
C LYS A 152 -21.71 -17.96 -5.15
N LEU A 153 -20.67 -17.80 -5.99
CA LEU A 153 -19.47 -18.65 -5.97
C LEU A 153 -18.82 -18.67 -4.58
N LEU A 154 -18.67 -17.49 -3.97
CA LEU A 154 -18.14 -17.36 -2.61
C LEU A 154 -19.27 -17.38 -1.57
N PRO A 155 -19.04 -18.03 -0.43
CA PRO A 155 -17.81 -18.72 -0.03
C PRO A 155 -17.63 -20.04 -0.77
N LEU A 156 -16.35 -20.42 -1.02
CA LEU A 156 -16.03 -21.71 -1.61
C LEU A 156 -16.41 -22.85 -0.67
N SER A 157 -17.11 -23.84 -1.21
CA SER A 157 -17.44 -25.06 -0.50
C SER A 157 -16.35 -26.10 -0.71
N ARG A 158 -15.66 -26.54 0.33
CA ARG A 158 -14.64 -27.61 0.27
C ARG A 158 -15.17 -28.92 -0.29
N ARG A 159 -16.47 -29.21 -0.12
CA ARG A 159 -17.11 -30.42 -0.67
C ARG A 159 -17.20 -30.39 -2.19
N ARG A 160 -17.26 -29.19 -2.79
CA ARG A 160 -17.42 -29.00 -4.24
C ARG A 160 -16.13 -28.51 -4.91
N ARG A 161 -15.28 -27.79 -4.19
CA ARG A 161 -14.07 -27.16 -4.72
C ARG A 161 -13.00 -27.18 -3.64
N ASN A 162 -12.23 -28.25 -3.58
CA ASN A 162 -11.17 -28.43 -2.58
C ASN A 162 -9.79 -28.12 -3.13
N SER A 163 -9.53 -28.46 -4.39
CA SER A 163 -8.23 -28.27 -5.03
C SER A 163 -8.15 -26.88 -5.66
N LEU A 164 -7.25 -26.03 -5.15
CA LEU A 164 -7.13 -24.65 -5.55
C LEU A 164 -5.75 -24.34 -6.13
N LEU A 165 -5.69 -23.51 -7.16
CA LEU A 165 -4.45 -22.88 -7.62
C LEU A 165 -4.47 -21.41 -7.20
N VAL A 166 -3.38 -20.97 -6.57
CA VAL A 166 -3.15 -19.57 -6.24
C VAL A 166 -2.04 -19.05 -7.14
N VAL A 167 -2.35 -18.13 -8.02
CA VAL A 167 -1.40 -17.50 -8.96
C VAL A 167 -1.37 -15.99 -8.74
N GLY A 168 -0.37 -15.32 -9.30
CA GLY A 168 -0.35 -13.87 -9.36
C GLY A 168 0.96 -13.25 -8.92
N VAL A 169 0.87 -12.00 -8.48
CA VAL A 169 2.03 -11.17 -8.18
C VAL A 169 2.45 -11.32 -6.71
N ASP A 170 3.75 -11.50 -6.50
CA ASP A 170 4.40 -11.48 -5.18
C ASP A 170 5.20 -10.19 -5.01
N PRO A 171 4.60 -9.08 -4.57
CA PRO A 171 5.34 -7.86 -4.29
C PRO A 171 6.19 -8.03 -3.04
N ALA A 172 7.34 -7.36 -3.00
CA ALA A 172 8.11 -7.27 -1.75
C ALA A 172 7.26 -6.58 -0.66
N ALA A 173 7.28 -7.10 0.54
CA ALA A 173 6.61 -6.47 1.67
C ALA A 173 7.25 -5.10 1.97
N PRO A 174 6.48 -4.04 2.23
CA PRO A 174 7.00 -2.69 2.47
C PRO A 174 7.99 -2.61 3.63
N SER A 175 7.80 -3.43 4.64
CA SER A 175 8.65 -3.53 5.83
C SER A 175 9.82 -4.52 5.68
N GLY A 176 9.93 -5.21 4.53
CA GLY A 176 10.86 -6.34 4.37
C GLY A 176 10.49 -7.57 5.21
N THR A 177 9.31 -7.57 5.85
CA THR A 177 8.76 -8.68 6.64
C THR A 177 7.52 -9.24 5.95
N GLY A 178 7.26 -10.51 6.11
CA GLY A 178 6.16 -11.22 5.46
C GLY A 178 6.61 -12.14 4.33
N GLY A 179 5.76 -13.07 3.98
CA GLY A 179 5.99 -14.05 2.93
C GLY A 179 5.56 -13.56 1.53
N PRO A 180 5.90 -14.33 0.49
CA PRO A 180 5.32 -14.10 -0.84
C PRO A 180 3.79 -14.24 -0.78
N THR A 181 3.07 -13.28 -1.36
CA THR A 181 1.60 -13.17 -1.29
C THR A 181 0.89 -14.47 -1.72
N THR A 182 1.34 -15.07 -2.84
CA THR A 182 0.73 -16.31 -3.35
C THR A 182 0.92 -17.48 -2.40
N ALA A 183 2.12 -17.62 -1.81
CA ALA A 183 2.43 -18.66 -0.85
C ALA A 183 1.67 -18.49 0.47
N VAL A 184 1.60 -17.25 0.99
CA VAL A 184 0.83 -16.93 2.22
C VAL A 184 -0.66 -17.22 2.02
N LEU A 185 -1.23 -16.84 0.86
CA LEU A 185 -2.63 -17.09 0.55
C LEU A 185 -2.91 -18.59 0.43
N ALA A 186 -2.04 -19.36 -0.25
CA ALA A 186 -2.17 -20.81 -0.36
C ALA A 186 -2.07 -21.48 1.01
N ALA A 187 -1.08 -21.10 1.84
CA ALA A 187 -0.93 -21.63 3.19
C ALA A 187 -2.16 -21.36 4.06
N ALA A 188 -2.68 -20.12 4.03
CA ALA A 188 -3.88 -19.77 4.78
C ALA A 188 -5.12 -20.56 4.32
N LEU A 189 -5.27 -20.83 3.03
CA LEU A 189 -6.35 -21.68 2.52
C LEU A 189 -6.15 -23.15 2.94
N ASN A 190 -4.92 -23.64 2.98
CA ASN A 190 -4.61 -24.99 3.47
C ASN A 190 -4.95 -25.13 4.96
N GLU A 191 -4.61 -24.16 5.80
CA GLU A 191 -5.02 -24.11 7.21
C GLU A 191 -6.55 -24.13 7.38
N LEU A 192 -7.28 -23.60 6.42
CA LEU A 192 -8.75 -23.62 6.37
C LEU A 192 -9.33 -24.90 5.76
N GLY A 193 -8.45 -25.87 5.42
CA GLY A 193 -8.80 -27.23 5.00
C GLY A 193 -9.03 -27.39 3.50
N PHE A 194 -8.54 -26.47 2.66
CA PHE A 194 -8.41 -26.66 1.21
C PHE A 194 -7.08 -27.34 0.85
N THR A 195 -6.92 -27.72 -0.41
CA THR A 195 -5.66 -28.19 -1.00
C THR A 195 -5.23 -27.14 -2.01
N ALA A 196 -4.53 -26.10 -1.55
CA ALA A 196 -4.09 -24.99 -2.36
C ALA A 196 -2.59 -25.09 -2.69
N THR A 197 -2.24 -24.82 -3.94
CA THR A 197 -0.85 -24.72 -4.43
C THR A 197 -0.57 -23.33 -4.96
N ALA A 198 0.60 -22.77 -4.66
CA ALA A 198 1.02 -21.45 -5.11
C ALA A 198 1.87 -21.55 -6.39
N LEU A 199 1.63 -20.63 -7.33
CA LEU A 199 2.44 -20.44 -8.54
C LEU A 199 2.58 -18.94 -8.81
N PRO A 200 3.67 -18.28 -8.34
CA PRO A 200 3.87 -16.86 -8.61
C PRO A 200 4.12 -16.61 -10.10
N THR A 201 3.51 -15.56 -10.65
CA THR A 201 3.64 -15.18 -12.04
C THR A 201 4.33 -13.84 -12.26
N GLY A 202 4.54 -13.05 -11.20
CA GLY A 202 5.22 -11.77 -11.25
C GLY A 202 5.70 -11.31 -9.88
N THR A 203 6.41 -10.18 -9.85
CA THR A 203 6.86 -9.49 -8.63
C THR A 203 6.36 -8.05 -8.64
N GLY A 204 6.50 -7.31 -7.54
CA GLY A 204 6.09 -5.89 -7.49
C GLY A 204 6.84 -4.99 -8.49
N ALA A 205 8.09 -5.32 -8.82
CA ALA A 205 8.88 -4.60 -9.82
C ALA A 205 8.56 -5.05 -11.27
N LYS A 206 8.13 -6.30 -11.44
CA LYS A 206 7.73 -6.89 -12.73
C LYS A 206 6.41 -7.64 -12.53
N PRO A 207 5.28 -6.93 -12.40
CA PRO A 207 3.98 -7.55 -12.10
C PRO A 207 3.36 -8.27 -13.30
N ASP A 208 3.81 -7.94 -14.50
CA ASP A 208 3.27 -8.46 -15.73
C ASP A 208 3.99 -9.76 -16.14
N PRO A 209 3.26 -10.90 -16.19
CA PRO A 209 3.85 -12.17 -16.59
C PRO A 209 4.21 -12.23 -18.07
N GLY A 210 5.31 -12.92 -18.39
CA GLY A 210 5.59 -13.38 -19.75
C GLY A 210 4.67 -14.52 -20.18
N GLN A 211 4.64 -14.82 -21.48
CA GLN A 211 3.79 -15.88 -22.04
C GLN A 211 4.07 -17.25 -21.41
N ASP A 212 5.32 -17.57 -21.16
CA ASP A 212 5.75 -18.80 -20.49
C ASP A 212 5.09 -19.01 -19.13
N ARG A 213 4.96 -17.93 -18.36
CA ARG A 213 4.29 -17.94 -17.06
C ARG A 213 2.77 -18.07 -17.17
N ILE A 214 2.18 -17.47 -18.19
CA ILE A 214 0.75 -17.62 -18.49
C ILE A 214 0.45 -19.08 -18.85
N ASP A 215 1.25 -19.67 -19.73
CA ASP A 215 1.08 -21.04 -20.19
C ASP A 215 1.25 -22.05 -19.02
N ALA A 216 2.24 -21.84 -18.16
CA ALA A 216 2.45 -22.63 -16.96
C ALA A 216 1.26 -22.53 -15.99
N ALA A 217 0.70 -21.32 -15.80
CA ALA A 217 -0.46 -21.12 -14.94
C ALA A 217 -1.72 -21.79 -15.51
N VAL A 218 -1.94 -21.71 -16.83
CA VAL A 218 -3.05 -22.39 -17.52
C VAL A 218 -2.90 -23.91 -17.40
N ALA A 219 -1.71 -24.46 -17.60
CA ALA A 219 -1.46 -25.88 -17.43
C ALA A 219 -1.77 -26.34 -16.00
N ALA A 220 -1.27 -25.59 -15.00
CA ALA A 220 -1.50 -25.89 -13.59
C ALA A 220 -2.98 -25.76 -13.15
N ALA A 221 -3.77 -24.96 -13.87
CA ALA A 221 -5.19 -24.75 -13.55
C ALA A 221 -6.10 -25.92 -14.00
N ARG A 222 -5.68 -26.74 -14.96
CA ARG A 222 -6.52 -27.78 -15.58
C ARG A 222 -7.09 -28.77 -14.58
N ASP A 223 -6.30 -29.17 -13.60
CA ASP A 223 -6.65 -30.17 -12.58
C ASP A 223 -7.15 -29.56 -11.26
N LYS A 224 -7.50 -28.27 -11.30
CA LYS A 224 -7.97 -27.55 -10.11
C LYS A 224 -9.48 -27.30 -10.18
N ASP A 225 -10.10 -27.17 -9.01
CA ASP A 225 -11.53 -26.86 -8.91
C ASP A 225 -11.82 -25.37 -9.06
N ALA A 226 -10.86 -24.52 -8.67
CA ALA A 226 -10.92 -23.07 -8.83
C ALA A 226 -9.52 -22.45 -8.85
N VAL A 227 -9.41 -21.25 -9.42
CA VAL A 227 -8.18 -20.47 -9.48
C VAL A 227 -8.38 -19.17 -8.73
N ILE A 228 -7.42 -18.83 -7.87
CA ILE A 228 -7.36 -17.55 -7.16
C ILE A 228 -6.20 -16.75 -7.73
N VAL A 229 -6.49 -15.53 -8.22
CA VAL A 229 -5.49 -14.68 -8.87
C VAL A 229 -5.24 -13.42 -8.05
N ALA A 230 -4.03 -13.30 -7.50
CA ALA A 230 -3.57 -12.07 -6.84
C ALA A 230 -3.12 -11.07 -7.91
N THR A 231 -3.87 -9.97 -8.10
CA THR A 231 -3.58 -8.93 -9.08
C THR A 231 -2.99 -7.68 -8.43
N TYR A 232 -2.14 -6.98 -9.16
CA TYR A 232 -1.37 -5.84 -8.65
C TYR A 232 -1.26 -4.73 -9.69
N ASN A 233 -1.97 -3.61 -9.48
CA ASN A 233 -1.92 -2.41 -10.32
C ASN A 233 -2.15 -2.69 -11.81
N VAL A 234 -3.21 -3.38 -12.16
CA VAL A 234 -3.53 -3.72 -13.57
C VAL A 234 -3.80 -2.47 -14.37
N THR A 235 -3.00 -2.25 -15.43
CA THR A 235 -3.16 -1.16 -16.40
C THR A 235 -3.80 -1.66 -17.70
N ALA A 236 -4.06 -0.76 -18.66
CA ALA A 236 -4.56 -1.13 -19.97
C ALA A 236 -3.59 -2.04 -20.75
N ALA A 237 -2.26 -1.84 -20.55
CA ALA A 237 -1.20 -2.60 -21.20
C ALA A 237 -0.76 -3.86 -20.42
N SER A 238 -1.31 -4.09 -19.21
CA SER A 238 -0.86 -5.17 -18.33
C SER A 238 -1.19 -6.55 -18.90
N SER A 239 -0.18 -7.44 -19.00
CA SER A 239 -0.35 -8.84 -19.37
C SER A 239 -1.03 -9.68 -18.26
N GLN A 240 -1.22 -9.16 -17.05
CA GLN A 240 -2.10 -9.78 -16.07
C GLN A 240 -3.53 -9.95 -16.60
N ARG A 241 -3.97 -9.09 -17.52
CA ARG A 241 -5.27 -9.21 -18.20
C ARG A 241 -5.31 -10.48 -19.06
N ALA A 242 -4.25 -10.75 -19.83
CA ALA A 242 -4.11 -11.96 -20.62
C ALA A 242 -4.08 -13.22 -19.73
N LEU A 243 -3.35 -13.18 -18.62
CA LEU A 243 -3.31 -14.25 -17.63
C LEU A 243 -4.72 -14.59 -17.11
N VAL A 244 -5.48 -13.59 -16.64
CA VAL A 244 -6.83 -13.79 -16.09
C VAL A 244 -7.78 -14.33 -17.15
N SER A 245 -7.71 -13.79 -18.38
CA SER A 245 -8.52 -14.24 -19.52
C SER A 245 -8.22 -15.70 -19.89
N ALA A 246 -6.93 -16.07 -19.96
CA ALA A 246 -6.50 -17.43 -20.27
C ALA A 246 -6.91 -18.44 -19.19
N LEU A 247 -6.83 -18.05 -17.93
CA LEU A 247 -7.31 -18.87 -16.80
C LEU A 247 -8.82 -19.05 -16.85
N ALA A 248 -9.59 -18.01 -17.13
CA ALA A 248 -11.04 -18.11 -17.30
C ALA A 248 -11.43 -19.01 -18.47
N ALA A 249 -10.66 -19.01 -19.55
CA ALA A 249 -10.88 -19.88 -20.71
C ALA A 249 -10.68 -21.38 -20.41
N THR A 250 -10.05 -21.74 -19.29
CA THR A 250 -9.96 -23.13 -18.81
C THR A 250 -11.30 -23.69 -18.33
N GLY A 251 -12.33 -22.86 -18.19
CA GLY A 251 -13.62 -23.22 -17.61
C GLY A 251 -13.63 -23.32 -16.09
N ARG A 252 -12.48 -23.07 -15.43
CA ARG A 252 -12.39 -23.04 -13.98
C ARG A 252 -12.83 -21.67 -13.45
N PRO A 253 -13.63 -21.59 -12.36
CA PRO A 253 -14.03 -20.31 -11.79
C PRO A 253 -12.79 -19.57 -11.28
N VAL A 254 -12.67 -18.31 -11.69
CA VAL A 254 -11.57 -17.42 -11.31
C VAL A 254 -12.04 -16.46 -10.22
N VAL A 255 -11.36 -16.49 -9.07
CA VAL A 255 -11.52 -15.54 -7.96
C VAL A 255 -10.34 -14.55 -8.01
N GLN A 256 -10.62 -13.30 -8.33
CA GLN A 256 -9.61 -12.25 -8.31
C GLN A 256 -9.47 -11.66 -6.91
N VAL A 257 -8.24 -11.42 -6.48
CA VAL A 257 -7.90 -10.69 -5.25
C VAL A 257 -7.01 -9.51 -5.65
N ALA A 258 -7.56 -8.30 -5.64
CA ALA A 258 -6.81 -7.07 -5.85
C ALA A 258 -6.02 -6.74 -4.58
N ILE A 259 -4.72 -6.99 -4.59
CA ILE A 259 -3.87 -6.93 -3.40
C ILE A 259 -3.31 -5.53 -3.11
N ARG A 260 -3.59 -4.53 -3.94
CA ARG A 260 -3.12 -3.16 -3.70
C ARG A 260 -4.26 -2.14 -3.80
N ASN A 261 -4.74 -1.87 -4.99
CA ASN A 261 -5.84 -0.94 -5.19
C ASN A 261 -7.08 -1.66 -5.75
N PRO A 262 -8.28 -1.11 -5.59
CA PRO A 262 -9.51 -1.79 -6.01
C PRO A 262 -9.83 -1.66 -7.51
N TYR A 263 -8.99 -0.97 -8.30
CA TYR A 263 -9.30 -0.62 -9.69
C TYR A 263 -9.09 -1.77 -10.69
N ASP A 264 -8.33 -2.79 -10.31
CA ASP A 264 -7.91 -3.89 -11.18
C ASP A 264 -9.11 -4.57 -11.87
N ILE A 265 -10.21 -4.76 -11.14
CA ILE A 265 -11.42 -5.43 -11.63
C ILE A 265 -12.03 -4.75 -12.86
N ALA A 266 -11.90 -3.43 -12.98
CA ALA A 266 -12.42 -2.69 -14.13
C ALA A 266 -11.77 -3.10 -15.47
N ARG A 267 -10.58 -3.69 -15.41
CA ARG A 267 -9.77 -4.08 -16.59
C ARG A 267 -9.75 -5.58 -16.84
N LEU A 268 -10.45 -6.37 -16.03
CA LEU A 268 -10.43 -7.83 -16.08
C LEU A 268 -11.74 -8.38 -16.61
N SER A 269 -11.67 -9.45 -17.41
CA SER A 269 -12.80 -10.20 -17.91
C SER A 269 -12.75 -11.66 -17.44
N GLY A 270 -13.90 -12.33 -17.44
CA GLY A 270 -13.97 -13.75 -17.06
C GLY A 270 -13.87 -14.03 -15.57
N VAL A 271 -13.83 -13.00 -14.70
CA VAL A 271 -13.80 -13.13 -13.25
C VAL A 271 -15.18 -13.55 -12.73
N ALA A 272 -15.22 -14.61 -11.90
CA ALA A 272 -16.44 -15.10 -11.27
C ALA A 272 -16.69 -14.47 -9.89
N ALA A 273 -15.62 -14.19 -9.14
CA ALA A 273 -15.67 -13.39 -7.91
C ALA A 273 -14.47 -12.47 -7.81
N ALA A 274 -14.64 -11.29 -7.20
CA ALA A 274 -13.57 -10.31 -7.03
C ALA A 274 -13.57 -9.72 -5.64
N LEU A 275 -12.40 -9.71 -5.02
CA LEU A 275 -12.11 -9.14 -3.71
C LEU A 275 -11.07 -8.02 -3.83
N ALA A 276 -11.15 -7.01 -2.96
CA ALA A 276 -10.10 -6.02 -2.74
C ALA A 276 -9.63 -6.09 -1.27
N THR A 277 -8.31 -6.16 -1.07
CA THR A 277 -7.68 -6.24 0.25
C THR A 277 -6.98 -4.95 0.67
N TYR A 278 -6.68 -4.06 -0.30
CA TYR A 278 -5.98 -2.79 -0.12
C TYR A 278 -4.54 -2.90 0.42
N GLY A 279 -4.06 -4.10 0.63
CA GLY A 279 -2.74 -4.43 1.11
C GLY A 279 -2.37 -5.87 0.74
N TRP A 280 -1.08 -6.17 0.77
CA TRP A 280 -0.53 -7.49 0.41
C TRP A 280 0.34 -8.09 1.50
N THR A 281 0.27 -7.55 2.73
CA THR A 281 0.95 -8.16 3.87
C THR A 281 0.19 -9.41 4.32
N ASP A 282 0.83 -10.24 5.14
CA ASP A 282 0.27 -11.52 5.57
C ASP A 282 -1.12 -11.37 6.20
N VAL A 283 -1.37 -10.26 6.86
CA VAL A 283 -2.63 -10.00 7.59
C VAL A 283 -3.81 -9.85 6.63
N GLU A 284 -3.66 -9.00 5.59
CA GLU A 284 -4.71 -8.78 4.59
C GLU A 284 -4.93 -10.02 3.74
N VAL A 285 -3.84 -10.71 3.39
CA VAL A 285 -3.90 -11.93 2.57
C VAL A 285 -4.60 -13.07 3.32
N ARG A 286 -4.31 -13.25 4.61
CA ARG A 286 -5.04 -14.20 5.46
C ARG A 286 -6.52 -13.83 5.63
N ALA A 287 -6.83 -12.54 5.72
CA ALA A 287 -8.23 -12.09 5.77
C ALA A 287 -8.98 -12.43 4.47
N ALA A 288 -8.35 -12.25 3.30
CA ALA A 288 -8.93 -12.70 2.03
C ALA A 288 -9.20 -14.21 2.02
N ALA A 289 -8.26 -15.03 2.52
CA ALA A 289 -8.47 -16.48 2.63
C ALA A 289 -9.67 -16.83 3.52
N ARG A 290 -9.82 -16.15 4.67
CA ARG A 290 -10.98 -16.34 5.56
C ARG A 290 -12.31 -16.00 4.88
N VAL A 291 -12.35 -14.90 4.11
CA VAL A 291 -13.54 -14.54 3.31
C VAL A 291 -13.80 -15.58 2.21
N ILE A 292 -12.78 -15.98 1.44
CA ILE A 292 -12.93 -17.00 0.40
C ILE A 292 -13.49 -18.32 0.97
N ALA A 293 -13.05 -18.71 2.16
CA ALA A 293 -13.46 -19.92 2.86
C ALA A 293 -14.77 -19.79 3.66
N GLY A 294 -15.38 -18.61 3.72
CA GLY A 294 -16.61 -18.36 4.48
C GLY A 294 -16.43 -18.38 6.01
N LYS A 295 -15.20 -18.20 6.49
CA LYS A 295 -14.91 -18.09 7.94
C LYS A 295 -15.22 -16.70 8.47
N THR A 296 -15.10 -15.69 7.61
CA THR A 296 -15.45 -14.30 7.89
C THR A 296 -16.33 -13.78 6.74
N ARG A 297 -17.36 -13.01 7.07
CA ARG A 297 -18.17 -12.33 6.05
C ARG A 297 -17.42 -11.12 5.48
N PRO A 298 -17.58 -10.77 4.19
CA PRO A 298 -17.01 -9.56 3.63
C PRO A 298 -17.77 -8.33 4.16
N TYR A 299 -17.14 -7.57 5.04
CA TYR A 299 -17.72 -6.36 5.62
C TYR A 299 -17.25 -5.08 4.93
N GLY A 300 -16.14 -5.14 4.20
CA GLY A 300 -15.53 -4.00 3.55
C GLY A 300 -16.45 -3.29 2.57
N ARG A 301 -16.21 -2.00 2.40
CA ARG A 301 -16.87 -1.12 1.43
C ARG A 301 -15.81 -0.34 0.69
N LEU A 302 -16.01 -0.11 -0.61
CA LEU A 302 -15.08 0.71 -1.38
C LEU A 302 -14.91 2.09 -0.75
N PRO A 303 -13.67 2.51 -0.44
CA PRO A 303 -13.39 3.86 0.06
C PRO A 303 -13.35 4.90 -1.06
N VAL A 304 -13.37 4.45 -2.31
CA VAL A 304 -13.32 5.26 -3.53
C VAL A 304 -14.26 4.68 -4.58
N SER A 305 -14.69 5.49 -5.55
CA SER A 305 -15.37 4.97 -6.73
C SER A 305 -14.37 4.29 -7.68
N VAL A 306 -14.77 3.18 -8.29
CA VAL A 306 -14.03 2.50 -9.34
C VAL A 306 -14.59 2.93 -10.69
N PRO A 307 -13.82 3.65 -11.54
CA PRO A 307 -14.27 4.06 -12.85
C PRO A 307 -14.31 2.87 -13.82
N ARG A 308 -15.05 3.00 -14.91
CA ARG A 308 -15.00 2.05 -16.02
C ARG A 308 -13.66 2.17 -16.75
N ALA A 309 -13.17 1.07 -17.28
CA ALA A 309 -11.90 1.07 -18.02
C ALA A 309 -12.01 1.69 -19.42
N ASP A 310 -13.19 1.62 -20.03
CA ASP A 310 -13.53 2.15 -21.35
C ASP A 310 -14.00 3.62 -21.32
N ASP A 311 -14.46 4.08 -20.16
CA ASP A 311 -14.97 5.45 -19.96
C ASP A 311 -14.70 5.88 -18.50
N PRO A 312 -13.58 6.57 -18.23
CA PRO A 312 -13.19 6.96 -16.87
C PRO A 312 -14.15 7.93 -16.18
N ASP A 313 -14.99 8.64 -16.93
CA ASP A 313 -15.99 9.55 -16.37
C ASP A 313 -17.23 8.81 -15.87
N ARG A 314 -17.37 7.54 -16.22
CA ARG A 314 -18.47 6.68 -15.75
C ARG A 314 -17.99 5.73 -14.65
N VAL A 315 -18.79 5.67 -13.60
CA VAL A 315 -18.51 4.80 -12.45
C VAL A 315 -18.94 3.36 -12.75
N LEU A 316 -18.05 2.39 -12.53
CA LEU A 316 -18.34 0.95 -12.53
C LEU A 316 -18.90 0.52 -11.18
N TYR A 317 -18.22 0.89 -10.09
CA TYR A 317 -18.66 0.67 -8.71
C TYR A 317 -18.55 1.96 -7.93
N PRO A 318 -19.63 2.44 -7.29
CA PRO A 318 -19.57 3.68 -6.51
C PRO A 318 -18.84 3.47 -5.17
N ILE A 319 -18.39 4.57 -4.58
CA ILE A 319 -17.96 4.59 -3.17
C ILE A 319 -19.03 3.95 -2.29
N GLY A 320 -18.62 3.15 -1.31
CA GLY A 320 -19.52 2.39 -0.45
C GLY A 320 -20.00 1.06 -1.02
N HIS A 321 -19.70 0.73 -2.31
CA HIS A 321 -20.02 -0.58 -2.87
C HIS A 321 -19.30 -1.72 -2.14
N GLY A 322 -19.99 -2.81 -1.94
CA GLY A 322 -19.48 -4.06 -1.38
C GLY A 322 -20.62 -5.04 -1.16
N LEU A 323 -20.44 -6.26 -1.64
CA LEU A 323 -21.38 -7.34 -1.53
C LEU A 323 -21.24 -8.08 -0.18
N ARG A 324 -22.25 -8.87 0.15
CA ARG A 324 -22.25 -9.79 1.30
C ARG A 324 -22.84 -11.14 0.86
N TYR A 325 -22.52 -12.19 1.60
CA TYR A 325 -23.14 -13.51 1.46
C TYR A 325 -23.51 -14.08 2.81
#